data_28fe62f7c97e4cfd7f6d4820f2450b34
#
_entry.id   28fe62f7c97e4cfd7f6d4820f2450b34
#
_cell.length_a   1.000
_cell.length_b   1.000
_cell.length_c   1.000
_cell.angle_alpha   90.00
_cell.angle_beta   90.00
_cell.angle_gamma   90.00
#
_symmetry.space_group_name_H-M   'P 1'
#
loop_
_entity.id
_entity.type
_entity.pdbx_description
1 polymer ?
#
loop_
_entity_poly.entity_id
_entity_poly.type
_entity_poly.pdbx_seq_one_letter_code
_entity_poly.pdbx_strand_id
1 'polypeptide(L)'
;MNEEMVAVVSGIVAAVGSIDAVHRAALDADKVIPSLAVVFGEVEMASGAVSFVSNAPGVISEELASHLAARAAEHPLIEYSLSGNGNAANVIAISDLMDVDQFVASEFYAGCYAGTGIRDELRVPIPTRRGNTSALIFCRAEPGFSVRERENARLIGTVVASCEAPSSEIEALRAGRFTEQRLRDHGLTGREAEIFALLAQGLRSQRVAHQLGISVRTVEKHTQSVYRQLGVTSRSEATALLINEPILVRPAS
;
A
#
# COMPACT_ATOMS: atom_id res chain seq x y z
N MET A 1 -9.74 -18.21 17.18
CA MET A 1 -8.85 -17.73 16.11
C MET A 1 -7.87 -18.85 15.83
N ASN A 2 -7.74 -19.35 14.61
CA ASN A 2 -6.80 -20.42 14.26
C ASN A 2 -5.37 -19.87 14.10
N GLU A 3 -4.36 -20.75 14.02
CA GLU A 3 -2.95 -20.36 13.89
C GLU A 3 -2.68 -19.47 12.69
N GLU A 4 -3.32 -19.75 11.56
CA GLU A 4 -3.16 -18.99 10.31
C GLU A 4 -3.64 -17.55 10.48
N MET A 5 -4.81 -17.33 11.11
CA MET A 5 -5.32 -15.98 11.41
C MET A 5 -4.37 -15.24 12.36
N VAL A 6 -3.82 -15.91 13.37
CA VAL A 6 -2.83 -15.30 14.27
C VAL A 6 -1.60 -14.88 13.50
N ALA A 7 -1.10 -15.72 12.59
CA ALA A 7 0.08 -15.42 11.78
C ALA A 7 -0.16 -14.21 10.87
N VAL A 8 -1.29 -14.14 10.18
CA VAL A 8 -1.65 -13.02 9.30
C VAL A 8 -1.76 -11.71 10.09
N VAL A 9 -2.53 -11.72 11.20
CA VAL A 9 -2.69 -10.53 12.05
C VAL A 9 -1.36 -10.07 12.63
N SER A 10 -0.53 -11.00 13.12
CA SER A 10 0.80 -10.67 13.66
C SER A 10 1.72 -10.09 12.59
N GLY A 11 1.67 -10.60 11.36
CA GLY A 11 2.43 -10.06 10.23
C GLY A 11 2.04 -8.61 9.92
N ILE A 12 0.74 -8.30 9.87
CA ILE A 12 0.24 -6.94 9.64
C ILE A 12 0.67 -5.99 10.76
N VAL A 13 0.53 -6.41 12.02
CA VAL A 13 0.93 -5.59 13.18
C VAL A 13 2.43 -5.35 13.21
N ALA A 14 3.25 -6.37 12.88
CA ALA A 14 4.70 -6.23 12.80
C ALA A 14 5.18 -5.28 11.69
N ALA A 15 4.34 -5.03 10.68
CA ALA A 15 4.62 -4.14 9.57
C ALA A 15 4.35 -2.65 9.87
N VAL A 16 3.80 -2.32 11.05
CA VAL A 16 3.53 -0.93 11.47
C VAL A 16 4.80 -0.09 11.38
N GLY A 17 4.67 1.06 10.72
CA GLY A 17 5.77 1.99 10.45
C GLY A 17 6.05 2.17 8.96
N SER A 18 5.39 1.39 8.09
CA SER A 18 5.32 1.61 6.65
C SER A 18 3.97 1.13 6.12
N ILE A 19 3.24 2.01 5.45
CA ILE A 19 1.94 1.71 4.82
C ILE A 19 2.12 0.59 3.79
N ASP A 20 3.11 0.69 2.94
CA ASP A 20 3.47 -0.33 1.95
C ASP A 20 3.72 -1.71 2.55
N ALA A 21 4.37 -1.77 3.73
CA ALA A 21 4.63 -3.02 4.42
C ALA A 21 3.35 -3.61 5.02
N VAL A 22 2.46 -2.76 5.57
CA VAL A 22 1.13 -3.16 6.09
C VAL A 22 0.29 -3.76 4.96
N HIS A 23 0.22 -3.09 3.80
CA HIS A 23 -0.54 -3.58 2.65
C HIS A 23 0.01 -4.92 2.15
N ARG A 24 1.33 -5.05 2.01
CA ARG A 24 1.96 -6.33 1.61
C ARG A 24 1.72 -7.46 2.59
N ALA A 25 1.78 -7.19 3.90
CA ALA A 25 1.49 -8.19 4.91
C ALA A 25 0.03 -8.65 4.89
N ALA A 26 -0.90 -7.77 4.51
CA ALA A 26 -2.30 -8.12 4.37
C ALA A 26 -2.57 -9.09 3.20
N LEU A 27 -1.69 -9.16 2.21
CA LEU A 27 -1.82 -10.08 1.07
C LEU A 27 -1.68 -11.56 1.48
N ASP A 28 -1.08 -11.85 2.64
CA ASP A 28 -1.00 -13.19 3.22
C ASP A 28 -2.37 -13.72 3.72
N ALA A 29 -3.42 -12.95 3.56
CA ALA A 29 -4.78 -13.31 3.96
C ALA A 29 -5.39 -14.46 3.15
N ASP A 30 -4.80 -14.83 2.00
CA ASP A 30 -5.13 -16.05 1.26
C ASP A 30 -4.96 -17.34 2.08
N LYS A 31 -4.07 -17.33 3.09
CA LYS A 31 -3.89 -18.42 4.05
C LYS A 31 -5.13 -18.68 4.91
N VAL A 32 -5.99 -17.69 5.07
CA VAL A 32 -7.20 -17.73 5.90
C VAL A 32 -8.47 -17.76 5.05
N ILE A 33 -8.45 -17.08 3.92
CA ILE A 33 -9.55 -16.99 2.96
C ILE A 33 -9.02 -17.45 1.60
N PRO A 34 -9.20 -18.73 1.26
CA PRO A 34 -8.67 -19.31 0.02
C PRO A 34 -9.08 -18.48 -1.20
N SER A 35 -8.10 -17.98 -1.93
CA SER A 35 -8.27 -17.06 -3.04
C SER A 35 -7.26 -17.32 -4.15
N LEU A 36 -7.61 -17.04 -5.41
CA LEU A 36 -6.69 -17.03 -6.54
C LEU A 36 -5.71 -15.85 -6.44
N ALA A 37 -6.20 -14.74 -5.92
CA ALA A 37 -5.42 -13.55 -5.65
C ALA A 37 -6.02 -12.79 -4.46
N VAL A 38 -5.15 -12.15 -3.68
CA VAL A 38 -5.51 -11.09 -2.75
C VAL A 38 -4.92 -9.80 -3.27
N VAL A 39 -5.73 -8.76 -3.33
CA VAL A 39 -5.36 -7.45 -3.86
C VAL A 39 -5.65 -6.40 -2.81
N PHE A 40 -4.69 -5.51 -2.55
CA PHE A 40 -4.96 -4.24 -1.90
C PHE A 40 -5.02 -3.16 -2.97
N GLY A 41 -6.17 -2.55 -3.14
CA GLY A 41 -6.42 -1.52 -4.15
C GLY A 41 -6.80 -0.19 -3.52
N GLU A 42 -6.35 0.90 -4.14
CA GLU A 42 -6.68 2.27 -3.78
C GLU A 42 -7.11 3.05 -5.02
N VAL A 43 -8.19 3.82 -4.88
CA VAL A 43 -8.67 4.74 -5.91
C VAL A 43 -8.56 6.16 -5.36
N GLU A 44 -7.80 7.00 -6.03
CA GLU A 44 -7.71 8.42 -5.74
C GLU A 44 -8.96 9.12 -6.31
N MET A 45 -9.85 9.59 -5.44
CA MET A 45 -11.14 10.15 -5.86
C MET A 45 -11.02 11.44 -6.68
N ALA A 46 -9.91 12.19 -6.53
CA ALA A 46 -9.70 13.45 -7.24
C ALA A 46 -9.29 13.25 -8.71
N SER A 47 -8.46 12.24 -9.00
CA SER A 47 -7.89 11.97 -10.32
C SER A 47 -8.51 10.74 -11.00
N GLY A 48 -9.16 9.86 -10.22
CA GLY A 48 -9.58 8.53 -10.66
C GLY A 48 -8.41 7.54 -10.82
N ALA A 49 -7.21 7.91 -10.40
CA ALA A 49 -6.05 7.03 -10.48
C ALA A 49 -6.23 5.81 -9.60
N VAL A 50 -5.93 4.63 -10.15
CA VAL A 50 -6.00 3.35 -9.43
C VAL A 50 -4.58 2.84 -9.21
N SER A 51 -4.29 2.46 -7.98
CA SER A 51 -3.07 1.75 -7.60
C SER A 51 -3.41 0.47 -6.86
N PHE A 52 -2.58 -0.56 -6.99
CA PHE A 52 -2.79 -1.81 -6.27
C PHE A 52 -1.49 -2.58 -6.07
N VAL A 53 -1.52 -3.48 -5.10
CA VAL A 53 -0.54 -4.54 -4.89
C VAL A 53 -1.26 -5.88 -4.78
N SER A 54 -0.66 -6.95 -5.29
CA SER A 54 -1.25 -8.30 -5.29
C SER A 54 -0.20 -9.35 -4.91
N ASN A 55 -0.64 -10.45 -4.28
CA ASN A 55 0.18 -11.64 -4.06
C ASN A 55 0.27 -12.55 -5.29
N ALA A 56 -0.53 -12.29 -6.34
CA ALA A 56 -0.62 -13.12 -7.53
C ALA A 56 -0.44 -12.30 -8.83
N PRO A 57 0.78 -11.80 -9.13
CA PRO A 57 1.03 -10.97 -10.31
C PRO A 57 0.79 -11.70 -11.64
N GLY A 58 0.77 -13.03 -11.65
CA GLY A 58 0.39 -13.85 -12.80
C GLY A 58 -1.12 -13.88 -13.08
N VAL A 59 -1.95 -13.52 -12.08
CA VAL A 59 -3.41 -13.42 -12.20
C VAL A 59 -3.82 -11.96 -12.37
N ILE A 60 -3.24 -11.07 -11.56
CA ILE A 60 -3.48 -9.62 -11.58
C ILE A 60 -2.28 -8.95 -12.26
N SER A 61 -2.34 -8.85 -13.58
CA SER A 61 -1.29 -8.21 -14.40
C SER A 61 -1.46 -6.68 -14.46
N GLU A 62 -0.40 -5.97 -14.86
CA GLU A 62 -0.47 -4.52 -15.11
C GLU A 62 -1.47 -4.18 -16.23
N GLU A 63 -1.61 -5.08 -17.23
CA GLU A 63 -2.57 -4.92 -18.32
C GLU A 63 -4.02 -5.01 -17.79
N LEU A 64 -4.33 -6.04 -16.99
CA LEU A 64 -5.62 -6.17 -16.31
C LEU A 64 -5.93 -4.91 -15.50
N ALA A 65 -4.98 -4.41 -14.74
CA ALA A 65 -5.14 -3.21 -13.95
C ALA A 65 -5.45 -1.97 -14.79
N SER A 66 -4.76 -1.81 -15.90
CA SER A 66 -5.00 -0.70 -16.82
C SER A 66 -6.41 -0.76 -17.41
N HIS A 67 -6.88 -1.95 -17.78
CA HIS A 67 -8.25 -2.17 -18.26
C HIS A 67 -9.29 -1.91 -17.18
N LEU A 68 -9.06 -2.40 -15.95
CA LEU A 68 -9.94 -2.13 -14.80
C LEU A 68 -10.00 -0.65 -14.48
N ALA A 69 -8.88 0.06 -14.49
CA ALA A 69 -8.86 1.50 -14.23
C ALA A 69 -9.66 2.28 -15.28
N ALA A 70 -9.53 1.92 -16.57
CA ALA A 70 -10.24 2.57 -17.66
C ALA A 70 -11.77 2.36 -17.60
N ARG A 71 -12.23 1.26 -17.01
CA ARG A 71 -13.63 0.84 -16.94
C ARG A 71 -14.15 0.68 -15.50
N ALA A 72 -13.50 1.33 -14.55
CA ALA A 72 -13.77 1.15 -13.12
C ALA A 72 -15.25 1.37 -12.74
N ALA A 73 -15.92 2.32 -13.37
CA ALA A 73 -17.34 2.62 -13.11
C ALA A 73 -18.30 1.47 -13.52
N GLU A 74 -17.86 0.56 -14.39
CA GLU A 74 -18.64 -0.60 -14.81
C GLU A 74 -18.47 -1.81 -13.88
N HIS A 75 -17.49 -1.74 -12.96
CA HIS A 75 -17.23 -2.82 -12.01
C HIS A 75 -18.34 -2.89 -10.94
N PRO A 76 -19.03 -4.03 -10.73
CA PRO A 76 -20.17 -4.11 -9.83
C PRO A 76 -19.92 -3.60 -8.40
N LEU A 77 -18.74 -3.92 -7.83
CA LEU A 77 -18.38 -3.48 -6.47
C LEU A 77 -18.02 -1.99 -6.40
N ILE A 78 -17.50 -1.41 -7.48
CA ILE A 78 -17.20 0.02 -7.56
C ILE A 78 -18.49 0.79 -7.78
N GLU A 79 -19.33 0.37 -8.71
CA GLU A 79 -20.67 0.93 -8.95
C GLU A 79 -21.49 0.95 -7.66
N TYR A 80 -21.54 -0.19 -6.94
CA TYR A 80 -22.21 -0.27 -5.63
C TYR A 80 -21.66 0.76 -4.64
N SER A 81 -20.34 0.95 -4.62
CA SER A 81 -19.69 1.89 -3.71
C SER A 81 -19.99 3.36 -4.04
N LEU A 82 -20.18 3.67 -5.33
CA LEU A 82 -20.45 5.03 -5.82
C LEU A 82 -21.95 5.39 -5.82
N SER A 83 -22.84 4.40 -5.88
CA SER A 83 -24.31 4.62 -6.01
C SER A 83 -24.97 5.25 -4.78
N GLY A 84 -24.25 5.38 -3.67
CA GLY A 84 -24.80 5.91 -2.41
C GLY A 84 -25.82 4.98 -1.72
N ASN A 85 -26.25 3.91 -2.37
CA ASN A 85 -27.18 2.92 -1.82
C ASN A 85 -26.50 1.90 -0.92
N GLY A 86 -25.17 1.80 -0.99
CA GLY A 86 -24.36 0.91 -0.18
C GLY A 86 -23.68 1.64 0.96
N ASN A 87 -23.75 1.05 2.16
CA ASN A 87 -22.83 1.48 3.20
C ASN A 87 -21.40 1.14 2.73
N ALA A 88 -20.61 2.15 2.39
CA ALA A 88 -19.22 1.98 1.92
C ALA A 88 -18.35 1.15 2.88
N ALA A 89 -18.82 0.95 4.12
CA ALA A 89 -18.18 0.12 5.14
C ALA A 89 -18.53 -1.38 5.05
N ASN A 90 -19.42 -1.80 4.15
CA ASN A 90 -19.85 -3.19 4.08
C ASN A 90 -18.82 -4.08 3.36
N VAL A 91 -18.59 -5.24 3.96
CA VAL A 91 -17.93 -6.37 3.29
C VAL A 91 -18.94 -7.01 2.36
N ILE A 92 -18.71 -6.97 1.05
CA ILE A 92 -19.65 -7.36 0.02
C ILE A 92 -18.95 -8.08 -1.13
N ALA A 93 -19.60 -9.09 -1.71
CA ALA A 93 -19.12 -9.83 -2.87
C ALA A 93 -19.91 -9.49 -4.13
N ILE A 94 -19.36 -9.78 -5.31
CA ILE A 94 -20.09 -9.68 -6.58
C ILE A 94 -21.33 -10.57 -6.53
N SER A 95 -21.19 -11.79 -6.01
CA SER A 95 -22.30 -12.74 -5.82
C SER A 95 -23.43 -12.27 -4.91
N ASP A 96 -23.24 -11.19 -4.13
CA ASP A 96 -24.32 -10.56 -3.35
C ASP A 96 -25.10 -9.52 -4.17
N LEU A 97 -24.51 -9.01 -5.23
CA LEU A 97 -25.07 -7.93 -6.04
C LEU A 97 -25.78 -8.43 -7.28
N MET A 98 -25.27 -9.53 -7.86
CA MET A 98 -25.78 -10.07 -9.11
C MET A 98 -25.47 -11.55 -9.25
N ASP A 99 -26.13 -12.19 -10.20
CA ASP A 99 -25.80 -13.56 -10.61
C ASP A 99 -24.41 -13.60 -11.23
N VAL A 100 -23.56 -14.50 -10.75
CA VAL A 100 -22.14 -14.60 -11.19
C VAL A 100 -22.05 -15.04 -12.65
N ASP A 101 -22.98 -15.83 -13.16
CA ASP A 101 -22.98 -16.22 -14.58
C ASP A 101 -23.35 -15.01 -15.47
N GLN A 102 -24.20 -14.09 -15.00
CA GLN A 102 -24.44 -12.81 -15.67
C GLN A 102 -23.20 -11.92 -15.67
N PHE A 103 -22.46 -11.86 -14.55
CA PHE A 103 -21.19 -11.13 -14.49
C PHE A 103 -20.18 -11.68 -15.50
N VAL A 104 -19.99 -13.01 -15.51
CA VAL A 104 -19.05 -13.69 -16.44
C VAL A 104 -19.47 -13.52 -17.91
N ALA A 105 -20.75 -13.41 -18.21
CA ALA A 105 -21.27 -13.19 -19.56
C ALA A 105 -21.19 -11.72 -20.01
N SER A 106 -20.80 -10.80 -19.15
CA SER A 106 -20.76 -9.36 -19.46
C SER A 106 -19.61 -8.97 -20.37
N GLU A 107 -19.79 -7.90 -21.14
CA GLU A 107 -18.70 -7.29 -21.93
C GLU A 107 -17.58 -6.74 -21.04
N PHE A 108 -17.91 -6.30 -19.85
CA PHE A 108 -16.93 -5.88 -18.85
C PHE A 108 -16.01 -7.02 -18.45
N TYR A 109 -16.57 -8.18 -18.10
CA TYR A 109 -15.79 -9.38 -17.77
C TYR A 109 -14.91 -9.83 -18.94
N ALA A 110 -15.47 -9.89 -20.14
CA ALA A 110 -14.72 -10.30 -21.34
C ALA A 110 -13.52 -9.37 -21.62
N GLY A 111 -13.65 -8.08 -21.34
CA GLY A 111 -12.59 -7.09 -21.55
C GLY A 111 -11.55 -7.01 -20.42
N CYS A 112 -11.91 -7.38 -19.21
CA CYS A 112 -11.04 -7.19 -18.04
C CYS A 112 -10.60 -8.52 -17.41
N TYR A 113 -11.47 -9.52 -17.28
CA TYR A 113 -11.23 -10.72 -16.48
C TYR A 113 -11.01 -12.00 -17.29
N ALA A 114 -11.20 -11.96 -18.61
CA ALA A 114 -11.04 -13.14 -19.44
C ALA A 114 -9.66 -13.78 -19.26
N GLY A 115 -9.64 -15.08 -18.98
CA GLY A 115 -8.40 -15.84 -18.76
C GLY A 115 -7.80 -15.78 -17.36
N THR A 116 -8.30 -14.94 -16.46
CA THR A 116 -7.81 -14.86 -15.07
C THR A 116 -8.32 -16.00 -14.18
N GLY A 117 -9.45 -16.61 -14.54
CA GLY A 117 -10.16 -17.56 -13.71
C GLY A 117 -10.95 -16.93 -12.55
N ILE A 118 -10.92 -15.62 -12.37
CA ILE A 118 -11.69 -14.91 -11.34
C ILE A 118 -13.15 -14.87 -11.77
N ARG A 119 -14.05 -15.34 -10.90
CA ARG A 119 -15.50 -15.28 -11.11
C ARG A 119 -16.25 -14.55 -10.01
N ASP A 120 -15.64 -14.43 -8.83
CA ASP A 120 -16.23 -13.68 -7.71
C ASP A 120 -15.14 -12.93 -6.94
N GLU A 121 -15.52 -11.82 -6.35
CA GLU A 121 -14.65 -10.99 -5.53
C GLU A 121 -15.36 -10.58 -4.25
N LEU A 122 -14.66 -10.68 -3.11
CA LEU A 122 -15.09 -10.13 -1.83
C LEU A 122 -14.30 -8.85 -1.55
N ARG A 123 -15.00 -7.73 -1.48
CA ARG A 123 -14.43 -6.43 -1.14
C ARG A 123 -14.57 -6.16 0.36
N VAL A 124 -13.46 -5.82 0.97
CA VAL A 124 -13.36 -5.34 2.36
C VAL A 124 -12.89 -3.89 2.33
N PRO A 125 -13.76 -2.92 2.60
CA PRO A 125 -13.37 -1.53 2.57
C PRO A 125 -12.40 -1.22 3.71
N ILE A 126 -11.36 -0.47 3.38
CA ILE A 126 -10.38 0.05 4.34
C ILE A 126 -10.61 1.56 4.46
N PRO A 127 -11.03 2.07 5.62
CA PRO A 127 -11.23 3.50 5.82
C PRO A 127 -9.92 4.26 5.69
N THR A 128 -9.84 5.22 4.77
CA THR A 128 -8.66 6.08 4.61
C THR A 128 -8.96 7.51 5.05
N ARG A 129 -7.95 8.22 5.55
CA ARG A 129 -8.08 9.61 6.01
C ARG A 129 -7.94 10.65 4.87
N ARG A 130 -7.59 10.22 3.65
CA ARG A 130 -7.18 11.12 2.55
C ARG A 130 -8.25 11.36 1.47
N GLY A 131 -9.50 10.97 1.70
CA GLY A 131 -10.55 11.09 0.66
C GLY A 131 -10.40 10.09 -0.49
N ASN A 132 -9.51 9.12 -0.37
CA ASN A 132 -9.35 8.00 -1.28
C ASN A 132 -10.27 6.85 -0.85
N THR A 133 -10.54 5.94 -1.75
CA THR A 133 -11.27 4.69 -1.45
C THR A 133 -10.28 3.54 -1.55
N SER A 134 -10.05 2.83 -0.44
CA SER A 134 -9.18 1.66 -0.41
C SER A 134 -9.95 0.41 0.00
N ALA A 135 -9.50 -0.72 -0.50
CA ALA A 135 -10.09 -2.01 -0.17
C ALA A 135 -9.07 -3.14 -0.24
N LEU A 136 -9.26 -4.14 0.62
CA LEU A 136 -8.69 -5.46 0.46
C LEU A 136 -9.70 -6.31 -0.32
N ILE A 137 -9.26 -6.99 -1.37
CA ILE A 137 -10.10 -7.72 -2.31
C ILE A 137 -9.61 -9.16 -2.39
N PHE A 138 -10.52 -10.11 -2.20
CA PHE A 138 -10.27 -11.55 -2.32
C PHE A 138 -10.92 -12.06 -3.60
N CYS A 139 -10.11 -12.49 -4.56
CA CYS A 139 -10.56 -12.94 -5.87
C CYS A 139 -10.56 -14.47 -5.92
N ARG A 140 -11.64 -15.10 -6.42
CA ARG A 140 -11.75 -16.57 -6.51
C ARG A 140 -12.49 -17.04 -7.75
N ALA A 141 -12.26 -18.33 -8.09
CA ALA A 141 -12.97 -19.02 -9.17
C ALA A 141 -14.36 -19.52 -8.74
N GLU A 142 -14.47 -20.01 -7.51
CA GLU A 142 -15.72 -20.53 -6.97
C GLU A 142 -16.56 -19.40 -6.37
N PRO A 143 -17.80 -19.18 -6.85
CA PRO A 143 -18.66 -18.12 -6.34
C PRO A 143 -19.06 -18.29 -4.87
N GLY A 144 -19.23 -17.16 -4.21
CA GLY A 144 -19.73 -17.10 -2.84
C GLY A 144 -18.64 -17.15 -1.78
N PHE A 145 -18.93 -16.51 -0.66
CA PHE A 145 -18.07 -16.46 0.52
C PHE A 145 -18.92 -16.81 1.75
N SER A 146 -18.46 -17.75 2.54
CA SER A 146 -19.13 -18.17 3.77
C SER A 146 -19.16 -17.05 4.80
N VAL A 147 -20.08 -17.13 5.76
CA VAL A 147 -20.18 -16.19 6.88
C VAL A 147 -18.84 -16.07 7.61
N ARG A 148 -18.18 -17.21 7.85
CA ARG A 148 -16.88 -17.24 8.54
C ARG A 148 -15.77 -16.53 7.76
N GLU A 149 -15.72 -16.71 6.45
CA GLU A 149 -14.74 -16.00 5.59
C GLU A 149 -14.99 -14.49 5.60
N ARG A 150 -16.24 -14.06 5.56
CA ARG A 150 -16.62 -12.64 5.65
C ARG A 150 -16.26 -12.02 7.02
N GLU A 151 -16.44 -12.78 8.11
CA GLU A 151 -16.02 -12.35 9.45
C GLU A 151 -14.50 -12.24 9.55
N ASN A 152 -13.77 -13.22 9.03
CA ASN A 152 -12.31 -13.20 8.95
C ASN A 152 -11.83 -12.01 8.12
N ALA A 153 -12.43 -11.78 6.96
CA ALA A 153 -12.11 -10.66 6.07
C ALA A 153 -12.32 -9.32 6.78
N ARG A 154 -13.44 -9.16 7.48
CA ARG A 154 -13.75 -7.95 8.27
C ARG A 154 -12.73 -7.72 9.38
N LEU A 155 -12.33 -8.78 10.09
CA LEU A 155 -11.30 -8.69 11.12
C LEU A 155 -9.96 -8.24 10.54
N ILE A 156 -9.52 -8.86 9.45
CA ILE A 156 -8.27 -8.49 8.75
C ILE A 156 -8.34 -7.02 8.31
N GLY A 157 -9.43 -6.59 7.67
CA GLY A 157 -9.63 -5.20 7.26
C GLY A 157 -9.57 -4.21 8.42
N THR A 158 -10.13 -4.58 9.58
CA THR A 158 -10.07 -3.77 10.81
C THR A 158 -8.63 -3.63 11.31
N VAL A 159 -7.85 -4.71 11.28
CA VAL A 159 -6.44 -4.68 11.68
C VAL A 159 -5.62 -3.81 10.71
N VAL A 160 -5.80 -3.96 9.40
CA VAL A 160 -5.14 -3.13 8.39
C VAL A 160 -5.43 -1.65 8.65
N ALA A 161 -6.70 -1.27 8.75
CA ALA A 161 -7.11 0.11 9.03
C ALA A 161 -6.51 0.67 10.32
N SER A 162 -6.41 -0.18 11.36
CA SER A 162 -5.81 0.20 12.65
C SER A 162 -4.29 0.41 12.56
N CYS A 163 -3.62 -0.25 11.62
CA CYS A 163 -2.18 -0.13 11.41
C CYS A 163 -1.79 0.99 10.43
N GLU A 164 -2.68 1.42 9.53
CA GLU A 164 -2.41 2.48 8.56
C GLU A 164 -2.19 3.85 9.21
N ALA A 165 -3.03 4.23 10.16
CA ALA A 165 -2.94 5.54 10.81
C ALA A 165 -1.58 5.75 11.52
N PRO A 166 -1.13 4.85 12.41
CA PRO A 166 0.19 4.98 13.03
C PRO A 166 1.32 4.87 12.03
N SER A 167 1.20 4.04 10.97
CA SER A 167 2.20 3.95 9.91
C SER A 167 2.36 5.26 9.16
N SER A 168 1.25 5.91 8.79
CA SER A 168 1.25 7.23 8.15
C SER A 168 1.89 8.31 9.03
N GLU A 169 1.62 8.29 10.33
CA GLU A 169 2.22 9.23 11.28
C GLU A 169 3.73 9.01 11.40
N ILE A 170 4.17 7.75 11.48
CA ILE A 170 5.59 7.39 11.53
C ILE A 170 6.30 7.79 10.24
N GLU A 171 5.70 7.53 9.07
CA GLU A 171 6.25 7.96 7.78
C GLU A 171 6.35 9.49 7.69
N ALA A 172 5.31 10.22 8.10
CA ALA A 172 5.32 11.68 8.13
C ALA A 172 6.39 12.23 9.09
N LEU A 173 6.54 11.63 10.27
CA LEU A 173 7.60 11.99 11.22
C LEU A 173 9.00 11.71 10.63
N ARG A 174 9.18 10.56 9.97
CA ARG A 174 10.43 10.23 9.28
C ARG A 174 10.73 11.22 8.15
N ALA A 175 9.74 11.52 7.30
CA ALA A 175 9.88 12.51 6.23
C ALA A 175 10.21 13.90 6.78
N GLY A 176 9.53 14.35 7.86
CA GLY A 176 9.81 15.61 8.53
C GLY A 176 11.20 15.66 9.19
N ARG A 177 11.74 14.53 9.62
CA ARG A 177 13.11 14.42 10.19
C ARG A 177 14.20 14.45 9.14
N PHE A 178 13.89 14.03 7.90
CA PHE A 178 14.85 13.98 6.79
C PHE A 178 14.62 15.10 5.77
N THR A 179 14.05 16.24 6.19
CA THR A 179 14.02 17.42 5.33
C THR A 179 15.44 17.92 5.07
N GLU A 180 15.69 18.44 3.86
CA GLU A 180 17.01 18.97 3.51
C GLU A 180 17.51 20.01 4.53
N GLN A 181 16.61 20.85 5.04
CA GLN A 181 16.98 21.88 6.01
C GLN A 181 17.53 21.26 7.29
N ARG A 182 16.85 20.26 7.86
CA ARG A 182 17.35 19.59 9.07
C ARG A 182 18.67 18.86 8.85
N LEU A 183 18.82 18.22 7.70
CA LEU A 183 20.07 17.55 7.36
C LEU A 183 21.22 18.57 7.22
N ARG A 184 20.96 19.76 6.71
CA ARG A 184 21.94 20.87 6.69
C ARG A 184 22.28 21.36 8.10
N ASP A 185 21.32 21.40 9.01
CA ASP A 185 21.56 21.75 10.41
C ASP A 185 22.52 20.76 11.12
N HIS A 186 22.59 19.52 10.62
CA HIS A 186 23.59 18.51 11.02
C HIS A 186 24.93 18.64 10.26
N GLY A 187 25.13 19.71 9.52
CA GLY A 187 26.38 20.02 8.83
C GLY A 187 26.49 19.43 7.42
N LEU A 188 25.46 18.73 6.91
CA LEU A 188 25.51 18.19 5.55
C LEU A 188 25.45 19.34 4.53
N THR A 189 26.23 19.21 3.45
CA THR A 189 26.10 20.12 2.31
C THR A 189 24.73 19.98 1.65
N GLY A 190 24.26 20.99 0.92
CA GLY A 190 22.97 20.94 0.24
C GLY A 190 22.77 19.69 -0.62
N ARG A 191 23.82 19.27 -1.35
CA ARG A 191 23.76 18.08 -2.20
C ARG A 191 23.74 16.77 -1.42
N GLU A 192 24.44 16.70 -0.31
CA GLU A 192 24.42 15.55 0.60
C GLU A 192 23.06 15.44 1.29
N ALA A 193 22.49 16.56 1.73
CA ALA A 193 21.18 16.60 2.34
C ALA A 193 20.09 16.14 1.36
N GLU A 194 20.09 16.64 0.13
CA GLU A 194 19.16 16.25 -0.94
C GLU A 194 19.21 14.75 -1.23
N ILE A 195 20.41 14.21 -1.44
CA ILE A 195 20.62 12.78 -1.72
C ILE A 195 20.21 11.94 -0.51
N PHE A 196 20.63 12.31 0.69
CA PHE A 196 20.37 11.51 1.88
C PHE A 196 18.89 11.57 2.29
N ALA A 197 18.19 12.68 2.10
CA ALA A 197 16.75 12.77 2.32
C ALA A 197 15.98 11.72 1.49
N LEU A 198 16.31 11.57 0.22
CA LEU A 198 15.69 10.57 -0.66
C LEU A 198 16.05 9.14 -0.26
N LEU A 199 17.31 8.90 0.09
CA LEU A 199 17.72 7.59 0.59
C LEU A 199 16.99 7.25 1.90
N ALA A 200 16.91 8.16 2.85
CA ALA A 200 16.25 7.96 4.14
C ALA A 200 14.76 7.65 4.01
N GLN A 201 14.11 8.16 2.97
CA GLN A 201 12.72 7.82 2.60
C GLN A 201 12.55 6.42 1.99
N GLY A 202 13.63 5.66 1.81
CA GLY A 202 13.54 4.30 1.30
C GLY A 202 13.97 4.11 -0.16
N LEU A 203 14.25 5.18 -0.92
CA LEU A 203 14.64 5.07 -2.31
C LEU A 203 15.99 4.33 -2.46
N ARG A 204 16.11 3.52 -3.51
CA ARG A 204 17.39 2.88 -3.90
C ARG A 204 18.28 3.89 -4.62
N SER A 205 19.61 3.72 -4.52
CA SER A 205 20.59 4.61 -5.15
C SER A 205 20.34 4.82 -6.65
N GLN A 206 19.88 3.80 -7.37
CA GLN A 206 19.50 3.90 -8.79
C GLN A 206 18.33 4.88 -9.02
N ARG A 207 17.31 4.83 -8.18
CA ARG A 207 16.15 5.71 -8.27
C ARG A 207 16.52 7.15 -7.93
N VAL A 208 17.34 7.33 -6.89
CA VAL A 208 17.88 8.64 -6.50
C VAL A 208 18.72 9.22 -7.64
N ALA A 209 19.61 8.43 -8.24
CA ALA A 209 20.45 8.83 -9.37
C ALA A 209 19.60 9.31 -10.56
N HIS A 210 18.57 8.55 -10.93
CA HIS A 210 17.64 8.91 -12.00
C HIS A 210 16.87 10.20 -11.68
N GLN A 211 16.33 10.31 -10.46
CA GLN A 211 15.53 11.49 -10.04
C GLN A 211 16.35 12.77 -10.01
N LEU A 212 17.62 12.68 -9.65
CA LEU A 212 18.53 13.83 -9.53
C LEU A 212 19.38 14.08 -10.77
N GLY A 213 19.24 13.30 -11.84
CA GLY A 213 20.00 13.43 -13.08
C GLY A 213 21.50 13.19 -12.91
N ILE A 214 21.93 12.30 -12.00
CA ILE A 214 23.33 12.02 -11.71
C ILE A 214 23.63 10.51 -11.81
N SER A 215 24.91 10.14 -11.77
CA SER A 215 25.30 8.73 -11.78
C SER A 215 25.09 8.06 -10.40
N VAL A 216 24.84 6.75 -10.40
CA VAL A 216 24.78 5.94 -9.16
C VAL A 216 26.07 6.08 -8.36
N ARG A 217 27.22 6.09 -9.04
CA ARG A 217 28.54 6.32 -8.41
C ARG A 217 28.62 7.67 -7.68
N THR A 218 27.96 8.70 -8.22
CA THR A 218 27.88 10.02 -7.57
C THR A 218 27.03 9.95 -6.31
N VAL A 219 25.90 9.25 -6.35
CA VAL A 219 25.05 9.01 -5.16
C VAL A 219 25.84 8.29 -4.08
N GLU A 220 26.55 7.20 -4.44
CA GLU A 220 27.37 6.43 -3.49
C GLU A 220 28.49 7.27 -2.87
N LYS A 221 29.17 8.10 -3.67
CA LYS A 221 30.21 9.00 -3.17
C LYS A 221 29.66 9.98 -2.11
N HIS A 222 28.52 10.61 -2.37
CA HIS A 222 27.89 11.51 -1.40
C HIS A 222 27.39 10.76 -0.16
N THR A 223 26.83 9.56 -0.33
CA THR A 223 26.39 8.72 0.79
C THR A 223 27.56 8.36 1.72
N GLN A 224 28.70 7.99 1.16
CA GLN A 224 29.93 7.72 1.92
C GLN A 224 30.42 8.96 2.68
N SER A 225 30.31 10.15 2.06
CA SER A 225 30.65 11.42 2.72
C SER A 225 29.72 11.69 3.90
N VAL A 226 28.40 11.48 3.74
CA VAL A 226 27.40 11.59 4.81
C VAL A 226 27.74 10.67 5.98
N TYR A 227 28.02 9.39 5.71
CA TYR A 227 28.35 8.43 6.78
C TYR A 227 29.59 8.85 7.56
N ARG A 228 30.63 9.32 6.87
CA ARG A 228 31.85 9.82 7.51
C ARG A 228 31.57 11.04 8.38
N GLN A 229 30.73 11.97 7.92
CA GLN A 229 30.40 13.19 8.64
C GLN A 229 29.55 12.92 9.88
N LEU A 230 28.62 11.95 9.78
CA LEU A 230 27.76 11.52 10.90
C LEU A 230 28.46 10.53 11.84
N GLY A 231 29.67 10.03 11.50
CA GLY A 231 30.40 9.05 12.29
C GLY A 231 29.76 7.65 12.29
N VAL A 232 29.06 7.29 11.23
CA VAL A 232 28.32 6.02 11.08
C VAL A 232 28.85 5.20 9.91
N THR A 233 28.51 3.92 9.85
CA THR A 233 28.99 2.99 8.82
C THR A 233 27.91 2.52 7.86
N SER A 234 26.64 2.76 8.19
CA SER A 234 25.51 2.28 7.41
C SER A 234 24.36 3.30 7.34
N ARG A 235 23.51 3.11 6.34
CA ARG A 235 22.28 3.87 6.19
C ARG A 235 21.36 3.72 7.42
N SER A 236 21.25 2.50 7.95
CA SER A 236 20.43 2.21 9.12
C SER A 236 20.93 2.96 10.34
N GLU A 237 22.24 3.01 10.57
CA GLU A 237 22.84 3.78 11.66
C GLU A 237 22.62 5.28 11.49
N ALA A 238 22.85 5.82 10.28
CA ALA A 238 22.61 7.23 9.98
C ALA A 238 21.14 7.62 10.21
N THR A 239 20.22 6.76 9.76
CA THR A 239 18.79 6.95 9.96
C THR A 239 18.41 6.90 11.44
N ALA A 240 18.95 5.93 12.20
CA ALA A 240 18.68 5.78 13.64
C ALA A 240 19.21 6.97 14.43
N LEU A 241 20.42 7.45 14.12
CA LEU A 241 21.02 8.62 14.75
C LEU A 241 20.13 9.86 14.57
N LEU A 242 19.71 10.14 13.34
CA LEU A 242 18.89 11.31 13.02
C LEU A 242 17.45 11.20 13.57
N ILE A 243 16.92 9.98 13.75
CA ILE A 243 15.61 9.75 14.37
C ILE A 243 15.66 10.00 15.88
N ASN A 244 16.74 9.60 16.55
CA ASN A 244 16.85 9.65 18.00
C ASN A 244 17.29 11.03 18.54
N GLU A 245 17.77 11.93 17.70
CA GLU A 245 18.11 13.27 18.15
C GLU A 245 16.86 14.08 18.49
N PRO A 246 16.84 14.78 19.64
CA PRO A 246 15.70 15.61 20.04
C PRO A 246 15.47 16.72 19.02
N ILE A 247 14.18 17.01 18.74
CA ILE A 247 13.78 18.14 17.90
C ILE A 247 14.10 19.42 18.69
N LEU A 248 15.23 20.03 18.42
CA LEU A 248 15.52 21.39 18.90
C LEU A 248 14.58 22.35 18.19
N VAL A 249 13.42 22.61 18.78
CA VAL A 249 12.56 23.73 18.38
C VAL A 249 13.31 25.00 18.75
N ARG A 250 13.98 25.64 17.79
CA ARG A 250 14.45 27.00 18.00
C ARG A 250 13.21 27.91 18.11
N PRO A 251 13.06 28.68 19.18
CA PRO A 251 12.00 29.69 19.23
C PRO A 251 12.20 30.64 18.04
N ALA A 252 11.11 30.93 17.35
CA ALA A 252 11.10 31.95 16.29
C ALA A 252 11.62 33.25 16.85
N SER A 253 12.67 33.81 16.23
CA SER A 253 13.22 35.13 16.53
C SER A 253 12.33 36.19 15.94
#